data_968e0d397e7011d279f3e07d6e9d4849
#
_entry.id   968e0d397e7011d279f3e07d6e9d4849
#
_cell.length_a   1.000
_cell.length_b   1.000
_cell.length_c   1.000
_cell.angle_alpha   90.00
_cell.angle_beta   90.00
_cell.angle_gamma   90.00
#
_symmetry.space_group_name_H-M   'P 1'
#
loop_
_entity.id
_entity.type
_entity.pdbx_description
1 polymer ?
#
loop_
_entity_poly.entity_id
_entity_poly.type
_entity_poly.pdbx_seq_one_letter_code
_entity_poly.pdbx_strand_id
1 'polypeptide(L)'
;MDVDIVVNVQGDEPFTSKEGLAQVLSVFDGADADQIDLASLMTEIHDWREISDPNAVKVVVDKENYALYFSRSPVPYPRDKNTAVQYYKHKGIYAFRKQALLDFYNLPMTILEATEKIECIRFLEYGKRIKMAISNNQGIEIDTPEDLVRANKALKEEKRLPINHKYRNFPMVPKVVYGKGCFDQLGGILGPQRRDKAPFIYLVDDVFKDDEQLIQRIPLRFNDKLLFISSFEEPKTEQVDVLVKSIKTEFSYRPSGIIGIGGGSILDLAKAVSIMLTNKGQASEYQGWDLVKNKAVYHVGIPTISGTGAEVSRTTVLTGPEKKLGINSDFTPFDQVVLDPELTKGVPKDQWFYTGMDCFIHCVESLNGTFLNEFSKSYGEKAYDLCKEIFLDTAISDESAREKLMMASWHGGMSIAYSQVGVAHAMSYGLSYVLGVKHGIGNCIVFDHLEEYYPEDVAIFKAMKKAHGIQLPVDICKDLTDNQMDTMVGIALSLVPLWENALGPDWDSVINADKLKALYAKM
;
A
#
# COMPACT_ATOMS: atom_id res chain seq x y z
N MET A 1 -12.51 46.61 5.67
CA MET A 1 -12.01 45.68 6.69
C MET A 1 -11.05 46.43 7.57
N ASP A 2 -11.21 46.31 8.87
CA ASP A 2 -10.26 46.82 9.84
C ASP A 2 -9.27 45.70 10.12
N VAL A 3 -8.12 45.75 9.43
CA VAL A 3 -7.03 44.78 9.51
C VAL A 3 -5.71 45.53 9.53
N ASP A 4 -4.75 45.08 10.32
CA ASP A 4 -3.44 45.71 10.46
C ASP A 4 -2.42 45.11 9.49
N ILE A 5 -2.53 43.79 9.21
CA ILE A 5 -1.64 43.03 8.35
C ILE A 5 -2.45 42.31 7.28
N VAL A 6 -1.95 42.34 6.03
CA VAL A 6 -2.50 41.63 4.89
C VAL A 6 -1.48 40.62 4.40
N VAL A 7 -1.85 39.34 4.40
CA VAL A 7 -1.00 38.27 3.86
C VAL A 7 -1.42 37.99 2.42
N ASN A 8 -0.48 38.08 1.50
CA ASN A 8 -0.63 37.67 0.11
C ASN A 8 0.15 36.36 -0.12
N VAL A 9 -0.56 35.32 -0.53
CA VAL A 9 -0.01 34.04 -0.96
C VAL A 9 -0.20 33.97 -2.48
N GLN A 10 0.88 33.80 -3.21
CA GLN A 10 0.83 33.74 -4.67
C GLN A 10 0.23 32.40 -5.12
N GLY A 11 -0.45 32.40 -6.29
CA GLY A 11 -1.16 31.21 -6.79
C GLY A 11 -0.25 30.05 -7.22
N ASP A 12 1.02 30.30 -7.40
CA ASP A 12 2.10 29.35 -7.71
C ASP A 12 2.72 28.69 -6.46
N GLU A 13 2.25 29.06 -5.24
CA GLU A 13 2.68 28.49 -3.94
C GLU A 13 1.60 27.56 -3.31
N PRO A 14 1.18 26.47 -3.98
CA PRO A 14 0.11 25.62 -3.49
C PRO A 14 0.47 24.81 -2.23
N PHE A 15 1.77 24.72 -1.90
CA PHE A 15 2.27 24.01 -0.71
C PHE A 15 2.53 24.94 0.49
N THR A 16 1.89 26.09 0.52
CA THR A 16 1.95 27.00 1.67
C THR A 16 1.39 26.32 2.92
N SER A 17 2.22 26.20 3.96
CA SER A 17 1.84 25.55 5.22
C SER A 17 1.33 26.56 6.27
N LYS A 18 0.56 26.06 7.24
CA LYS A 18 0.14 26.86 8.41
C LYS A 18 1.35 27.41 9.19
N GLU A 19 2.41 26.62 9.29
CA GLU A 19 3.64 26.96 9.98
C GLU A 19 4.35 28.11 9.28
N GLY A 20 4.42 28.08 7.92
CA GLY A 20 4.99 29.18 7.12
C GLY A 20 4.21 30.47 7.30
N LEU A 21 2.87 30.41 7.28
CA LEU A 21 2.03 31.58 7.55
C LEU A 21 2.22 32.11 8.97
N ALA A 22 2.31 31.24 9.97
CA ALA A 22 2.57 31.64 11.36
C ALA A 22 3.97 32.29 11.49
N GLN A 23 4.99 31.75 10.82
CA GLN A 23 6.36 32.30 10.82
C GLN A 23 6.41 33.72 10.24
N VAL A 24 5.79 33.94 9.08
CA VAL A 24 5.80 35.28 8.47
C VAL A 24 5.01 36.30 9.31
N LEU A 25 3.93 35.87 9.99
CA LEU A 25 3.15 36.73 10.87
C LEU A 25 3.87 37.04 12.19
N SER A 26 4.60 36.07 12.77
CA SER A 26 5.33 36.26 14.02
C SER A 26 6.44 37.32 13.95
N VAL A 27 6.87 37.67 12.73
CA VAL A 27 7.81 38.78 12.52
C VAL A 27 7.26 40.10 13.07
N PHE A 28 5.97 40.31 13.07
CA PHE A 28 5.31 41.52 13.56
C PHE A 28 5.05 41.52 15.08
N ASP A 29 5.45 40.47 15.78
CA ASP A 29 5.41 40.39 17.26
C ASP A 29 6.77 40.74 17.89
N GLY A 30 7.79 40.98 17.07
CA GLY A 30 9.17 41.30 17.51
C GLY A 30 9.34 42.72 18.04
N ALA A 31 10.44 42.98 18.72
CA ALA A 31 10.77 44.31 19.29
C ALA A 31 10.99 45.38 18.20
N ASP A 32 11.32 44.97 16.97
CA ASP A 32 11.52 45.84 15.81
C ASP A 32 10.29 45.88 14.87
N ALA A 33 9.16 45.33 15.30
CA ALA A 33 7.94 45.22 14.53
C ALA A 33 7.48 46.53 13.88
N ASP A 34 7.58 47.64 14.59
CA ASP A 34 7.17 48.95 14.08
C ASP A 34 8.03 49.48 12.91
N GLN A 35 9.19 48.90 12.69
CA GLN A 35 10.10 49.25 11.59
C GLN A 35 9.92 48.40 10.35
N ILE A 36 9.01 47.40 10.39
CA ILE A 36 8.80 46.43 9.34
C ILE A 36 7.61 46.86 8.49
N ASP A 37 7.86 47.16 7.22
CA ASP A 37 6.81 47.46 6.24
C ASP A 37 6.23 46.19 5.63
N LEU A 38 7.12 45.20 5.34
CA LEU A 38 6.84 43.95 4.68
C LEU A 38 7.65 42.82 5.34
N ALA A 39 7.02 41.67 5.55
CA ALA A 39 7.71 40.43 5.89
C ALA A 39 7.53 39.40 4.77
N SER A 40 8.54 38.55 4.56
CA SER A 40 8.48 37.44 3.63
C SER A 40 9.26 36.25 4.15
N LEU A 41 9.21 35.13 3.43
CA LEU A 41 9.91 33.90 3.81
C LEU A 41 11.13 33.66 2.94
N MET A 42 12.16 33.03 3.52
CA MET A 42 13.32 32.51 2.81
C MET A 42 13.65 31.09 3.29
N THR A 43 14.20 30.28 2.39
CA THR A 43 14.65 28.91 2.69
C THR A 43 16.10 28.76 2.33
N GLU A 44 16.89 28.09 3.15
CA GLU A 44 18.27 27.79 2.85
C GLU A 44 18.36 26.77 1.71
N ILE A 45 19.23 27.03 0.72
CA ILE A 45 19.46 26.16 -0.44
C ILE A 45 20.92 25.78 -0.54
N HIS A 46 21.20 24.52 -0.87
CA HIS A 46 22.57 23.97 -0.93
C HIS A 46 22.93 23.38 -2.30
N ASP A 47 21.92 23.00 -3.11
CA ASP A 47 22.16 22.45 -4.45
C ASP A 47 22.53 23.56 -5.43
N TRP A 48 23.72 23.44 -6.02
CA TRP A 48 24.20 24.42 -6.99
C TRP A 48 23.27 24.54 -8.21
N ARG A 49 22.55 23.50 -8.58
CA ARG A 49 21.55 23.55 -9.67
C ARG A 49 20.43 24.52 -9.34
N GLU A 50 19.93 24.49 -8.09
CA GLU A 50 18.89 25.43 -7.62
C GLU A 50 19.47 26.84 -7.42
N ILE A 51 20.68 26.97 -6.88
CA ILE A 51 21.36 28.27 -6.72
C ILE A 51 21.57 28.96 -8.06
N SER A 52 21.89 28.22 -9.13
CA SER A 52 22.11 28.75 -10.47
C SER A 52 20.85 28.91 -11.31
N ASP A 53 19.71 28.39 -10.87
CA ASP A 53 18.42 28.52 -11.56
C ASP A 53 17.90 29.97 -11.46
N PRO A 54 17.66 30.67 -12.57
CA PRO A 54 17.09 32.02 -12.56
C PRO A 54 15.64 32.09 -12.08
N ASN A 55 14.90 30.97 -12.06
CA ASN A 55 13.55 30.90 -11.49
C ASN A 55 13.58 30.87 -9.97
N ALA A 56 14.59 30.28 -9.36
CA ALA A 56 14.83 30.36 -7.93
C ALA A 56 15.39 31.74 -7.56
N VAL A 57 14.59 32.65 -7.07
CA VAL A 57 15.01 33.99 -6.65
C VAL A 57 15.86 33.90 -5.38
N LYS A 58 17.12 34.37 -5.45
CA LYS A 58 18.02 34.44 -4.28
C LYS A 58 17.80 35.74 -3.52
N VAL A 59 17.89 35.67 -2.19
CA VAL A 59 17.85 36.85 -1.30
C VAL A 59 19.10 36.91 -0.45
N VAL A 60 19.69 38.10 -0.38
CA VAL A 60 20.79 38.43 0.53
C VAL A 60 20.22 39.25 1.70
N VAL A 61 20.55 38.87 2.92
CA VAL A 61 20.05 39.52 4.14
C VAL A 61 21.21 40.04 5.00
N ASP A 62 20.91 41.02 5.85
CA ASP A 62 21.82 41.45 6.90
C ASP A 62 21.79 40.50 8.11
N LYS A 63 22.55 40.83 9.18
CA LYS A 63 22.65 40.03 10.40
C LYS A 63 21.33 39.93 11.18
N GLU A 64 20.40 40.84 10.91
CA GLU A 64 19.10 40.91 11.53
C GLU A 64 18.00 40.34 10.62
N ASN A 65 18.37 39.67 9.51
CA ASN A 65 17.49 39.13 8.49
C ASN A 65 16.65 40.17 7.74
N TYR A 66 17.11 41.40 7.59
CA TYR A 66 16.51 42.33 6.65
C TYR A 66 17.09 42.13 5.26
N ALA A 67 16.21 42.09 4.26
CA ALA A 67 16.61 41.94 2.87
C ALA A 67 17.49 43.12 2.40
N LEU A 68 18.63 42.79 1.85
CA LEU A 68 19.55 43.73 1.22
C LEU A 68 19.33 43.80 -0.30
N TYR A 69 19.08 42.65 -0.91
CA TYR A 69 18.80 42.56 -2.34
C TYR A 69 18.19 41.19 -2.71
N PHE A 70 17.39 41.17 -3.79
CA PHE A 70 16.87 39.96 -4.42
C PHE A 70 17.43 39.86 -5.83
N SER A 71 17.83 38.65 -6.25
CA SER A 71 18.38 38.47 -7.60
C SER A 71 18.09 37.07 -8.16
N ARG A 72 17.87 37.02 -9.47
CA ARG A 72 17.82 35.76 -10.22
C ARG A 72 19.20 35.15 -10.42
N SER A 73 20.26 35.97 -10.34
CA SER A 73 21.64 35.47 -10.38
C SER A 73 22.07 34.86 -9.04
N PRO A 74 23.06 33.94 -9.03
CA PRO A 74 23.68 33.47 -7.78
C PRO A 74 24.33 34.63 -7.02
N VAL A 75 23.77 34.98 -5.87
CA VAL A 75 24.29 36.00 -4.95
C VAL A 75 24.25 35.48 -3.51
N PRO A 76 25.33 35.72 -2.68
CA PRO A 76 26.57 36.43 -3.03
C PRO A 76 27.54 35.58 -3.89
N TYR A 77 28.45 36.23 -4.62
CA TYR A 77 29.46 35.55 -5.41
C TYR A 77 30.63 35.07 -4.53
N PRO A 78 30.93 33.75 -4.48
CA PRO A 78 32.02 33.19 -3.66
C PRO A 78 33.39 33.42 -4.35
N ARG A 79 33.99 34.55 -4.12
CA ARG A 79 35.31 34.84 -4.70
C ARG A 79 36.39 33.89 -4.14
N ASP A 80 36.31 33.58 -2.84
CA ASP A 80 37.16 32.56 -2.22
C ASP A 80 36.37 31.24 -2.15
N LYS A 81 36.86 30.20 -2.82
CA LYS A 81 36.25 28.87 -2.88
C LYS A 81 36.23 28.12 -1.53
N ASN A 82 37.04 28.58 -0.56
CA ASN A 82 37.11 27.99 0.77
C ASN A 82 36.12 28.63 1.77
N THR A 83 35.43 29.70 1.37
CA THR A 83 34.40 30.32 2.22
C THR A 83 33.10 29.57 2.08
N ALA A 84 32.57 29.08 3.19
CA ALA A 84 31.23 28.52 3.23
C ALA A 84 30.21 29.66 3.03
N VAL A 85 29.56 29.67 1.87
CA VAL A 85 28.53 30.65 1.54
C VAL A 85 27.17 30.04 1.81
N GLN A 86 26.33 30.75 2.56
CA GLN A 86 24.95 30.39 2.80
C GLN A 86 24.08 31.13 1.77
N TYR A 87 23.33 30.34 0.99
CA TYR A 87 22.38 30.85 0.01
C TYR A 87 20.97 30.71 0.51
N TYR A 88 20.15 31.72 0.26
CA TYR A 88 18.74 31.69 0.58
C TYR A 88 17.89 31.90 -0.67
N LYS A 89 16.87 31.07 -0.85
CA LYS A 89 15.81 31.24 -1.82
C LYS A 89 14.66 31.98 -1.18
N HIS A 90 14.18 33.03 -1.82
CA HIS A 90 12.98 33.76 -1.46
C HIS A 90 11.73 32.92 -1.80
N LYS A 91 10.69 33.02 -0.97
CA LYS A 91 9.36 32.42 -1.20
C LYS A 91 8.31 33.48 -1.40
N GLY A 92 7.40 33.27 -2.35
CA GLY A 92 6.36 34.20 -2.79
C GLY A 92 5.20 34.40 -1.77
N ILE A 93 5.52 34.45 -0.47
CA ILE A 93 4.55 34.70 0.60
C ILE A 93 4.91 36.05 1.25
N TYR A 94 3.98 36.99 1.22
CA TYR A 94 4.22 38.34 1.68
C TYR A 94 3.19 38.73 2.75
N ALA A 95 3.66 39.28 3.87
CA ALA A 95 2.81 39.90 4.89
C ALA A 95 3.09 41.39 4.95
N PHE A 96 2.15 42.19 4.54
CA PHE A 96 2.25 43.66 4.49
C PHE A 96 1.55 44.30 5.69
N ARG A 97 2.14 45.36 6.25
CA ARG A 97 1.30 46.32 6.96
C ARG A 97 0.31 46.93 5.97
N LYS A 98 -0.92 47.14 6.39
CA LYS A 98 -1.99 47.69 5.52
C LYS A 98 -1.56 48.96 4.81
N GLN A 99 -0.94 49.90 5.53
CA GLN A 99 -0.47 51.15 4.92
C GLN A 99 0.65 50.92 3.92
N ALA A 100 1.59 50.00 4.20
CA ALA A 100 2.68 49.69 3.31
C ALA A 100 2.16 49.04 1.98
N LEU A 101 1.11 48.24 2.05
CA LEU A 101 0.45 47.69 0.86
C LEU A 101 -0.22 48.78 0.00
N LEU A 102 -0.87 49.75 0.64
CA LEU A 102 -1.49 50.90 -0.05
C LEU A 102 -0.40 51.80 -0.69
N ASP A 103 0.70 52.04 0.02
CA ASP A 103 1.85 52.78 -0.50
C ASP A 103 2.43 52.06 -1.71
N PHE A 104 2.62 50.75 -1.63
CA PHE A 104 3.14 49.92 -2.74
C PHE A 104 2.34 50.07 -4.03
N TYR A 105 1.02 50.05 -3.93
CA TYR A 105 0.14 50.21 -5.08
C TYR A 105 0.39 51.55 -5.80
N ASN A 106 0.76 52.61 -5.08
CA ASN A 106 0.97 53.95 -5.62
C ASN A 106 2.43 54.20 -6.06
N LEU A 107 3.39 53.33 -5.70
CA LEU A 107 4.79 53.51 -6.08
C LEU A 107 5.02 53.10 -7.55
N PRO A 108 5.62 53.96 -8.37
CA PRO A 108 6.01 53.60 -9.73
C PRO A 108 7.04 52.46 -9.76
N MET A 109 6.94 51.63 -10.80
CA MET A 109 7.93 50.59 -11.05
C MET A 109 9.31 51.19 -11.25
N THR A 110 10.34 50.55 -10.71
CA THR A 110 11.72 50.98 -10.71
C THR A 110 12.55 50.18 -11.72
N ILE A 111 13.80 50.63 -11.99
CA ILE A 111 14.67 49.99 -12.98
C ILE A 111 15.09 48.58 -12.53
N LEU A 112 15.43 48.40 -11.26
CA LEU A 112 15.88 47.08 -10.77
C LEU A 112 14.73 46.09 -10.75
N GLU A 113 13.54 46.51 -10.31
CA GLU A 113 12.32 45.68 -10.42
C GLU A 113 12.04 45.28 -11.87
N ALA A 114 12.10 46.25 -12.80
CA ALA A 114 11.85 45.99 -14.22
C ALA A 114 12.85 45.00 -14.83
N THR A 115 14.09 44.99 -14.31
CA THR A 115 15.20 44.15 -14.78
C THR A 115 15.06 42.73 -14.24
N GLU A 116 14.94 42.56 -12.93
CA GLU A 116 14.87 41.25 -12.26
C GLU A 116 13.46 40.63 -12.32
N LYS A 117 12.41 41.45 -12.57
CA LYS A 117 11.01 41.03 -12.52
C LYS A 117 10.63 40.46 -11.14
N ILE A 118 11.03 41.18 -10.09
CA ILE A 118 10.80 40.85 -8.69
C ILE A 118 10.22 42.09 -8.01
N GLU A 119 8.91 42.07 -7.71
CA GLU A 119 8.19 43.26 -7.26
C GLU A 119 8.68 43.82 -5.91
N CYS A 120 9.13 42.98 -5.00
CA CYS A 120 9.61 43.43 -3.69
C CYS A 120 10.89 44.28 -3.78
N ILE A 121 11.62 44.25 -4.90
CA ILE A 121 12.78 45.15 -5.11
C ILE A 121 12.34 46.61 -5.10
N ARG A 122 11.14 46.94 -5.60
CA ARG A 122 10.58 48.30 -5.55
C ARG A 122 10.58 48.84 -4.11
N PHE A 123 10.19 48.03 -3.13
CA PHE A 123 10.22 48.43 -1.72
C PHE A 123 11.64 48.83 -1.26
N LEU A 124 12.64 48.04 -1.63
CA LEU A 124 14.05 48.33 -1.28
C LEU A 124 14.52 49.61 -1.93
N GLU A 125 14.21 49.87 -3.22
CA GLU A 125 14.60 51.08 -3.93
C GLU A 125 13.92 52.34 -3.38
N TYR A 126 12.75 52.20 -2.74
CA TYR A 126 12.08 53.30 -2.03
C TYR A 126 12.43 53.37 -0.52
N GLY A 127 13.48 52.64 -0.10
CA GLY A 127 14.00 52.69 1.27
C GLY A 127 13.11 52.03 2.32
N LYS A 128 12.17 51.17 1.90
CA LYS A 128 11.31 50.38 2.77
C LYS A 128 12.06 49.13 3.28
N ARG A 129 11.69 48.66 4.46
CA ARG A 129 12.33 47.53 5.12
C ARG A 129 11.54 46.23 4.95
N ILE A 130 12.21 45.20 4.45
CA ILE A 130 11.65 43.85 4.26
C ILE A 130 12.33 42.90 5.24
N LYS A 131 11.59 42.34 6.16
CA LYS A 131 12.09 41.34 7.12
C LYS A 131 11.89 39.94 6.58
N MET A 132 12.93 39.12 6.56
CA MET A 132 12.88 37.75 6.08
C MET A 132 12.80 36.78 7.28
N ALA A 133 11.83 35.86 7.26
CA ALA A 133 11.78 34.74 8.20
C ALA A 133 12.29 33.47 7.54
N ILE A 134 13.10 32.70 8.28
CA ILE A 134 13.63 31.42 7.75
C ILE A 134 12.54 30.34 7.88
N SER A 135 12.20 29.70 6.76
CA SER A 135 11.28 28.57 6.72
C SER A 135 12.02 27.28 6.46
N ASN A 136 11.73 26.25 7.25
CA ASN A 136 12.25 24.89 7.02
C ASN A 136 11.42 24.12 5.99
N ASN A 137 10.29 24.65 5.55
CA ASN A 137 9.45 24.03 4.54
C ASN A 137 9.96 24.37 3.15
N GLN A 138 10.39 23.33 2.40
CA GLN A 138 10.91 23.45 1.04
C GLN A 138 9.82 23.44 -0.05
N GLY A 139 8.53 23.70 0.24
CA GLY A 139 7.42 23.67 -0.72
C GLY A 139 7.83 23.73 -2.21
N ILE A 140 6.99 23.24 -3.09
CA ILE A 140 7.24 23.25 -4.54
C ILE A 140 6.45 24.42 -5.14
N GLU A 141 7.17 25.39 -5.71
CA GLU A 141 6.60 26.43 -6.57
C GLU A 141 6.28 25.85 -7.93
N ILE A 142 5.18 26.29 -8.57
CA ILE A 142 4.74 25.76 -9.87
C ILE A 142 4.89 26.86 -10.92
N ASP A 143 6.09 27.01 -11.49
CA ASP A 143 6.41 27.96 -12.57
C ASP A 143 6.46 27.29 -13.94
N THR A 144 6.74 25.98 -13.99
CA THR A 144 6.93 25.23 -15.23
C THR A 144 6.06 23.97 -15.27
N PRO A 145 5.80 23.38 -16.47
CA PRO A 145 5.14 22.08 -16.56
C PRO A 145 5.86 20.97 -15.78
N GLU A 146 7.19 21.03 -15.69
CA GLU A 146 8.02 20.11 -14.94
C GLU A 146 7.79 20.25 -13.43
N ASP A 147 7.56 21.47 -12.95
CA ASP A 147 7.21 21.73 -11.54
C ASP A 147 5.84 21.17 -11.22
N LEU A 148 4.87 21.27 -12.14
CA LEU A 148 3.55 20.65 -11.98
C LEU A 148 3.66 19.12 -11.83
N VAL A 149 4.55 18.48 -12.59
CA VAL A 149 4.82 17.05 -12.47
C VAL A 149 5.43 16.74 -11.10
N ARG A 150 6.41 17.55 -10.64
CA ARG A 150 7.02 17.41 -9.31
C ARG A 150 6.00 17.63 -8.20
N ALA A 151 5.16 18.66 -8.33
CA ALA A 151 4.11 18.99 -7.38
C ALA A 151 3.07 17.86 -7.26
N ASN A 152 2.61 17.31 -8.39
CA ASN A 152 1.70 16.17 -8.40
C ASN A 152 2.35 14.91 -7.79
N LYS A 153 3.65 14.70 -8.03
CA LYS A 153 4.38 13.61 -7.39
C LYS A 153 4.49 13.81 -5.88
N ALA A 154 4.82 15.03 -5.42
CA ALA A 154 4.89 15.38 -4.01
C ALA A 154 3.53 15.26 -3.31
N LEU A 155 2.43 15.71 -3.96
CA LEU A 155 1.06 15.52 -3.44
C LEU A 155 0.68 14.04 -3.32
N LYS A 156 1.15 13.20 -4.25
CA LYS A 156 0.98 11.74 -4.15
C LYS A 156 1.82 11.16 -3.01
N GLU A 157 3.01 11.71 -2.77
CA GLU A 157 3.89 11.32 -1.66
C GLU A 157 3.39 11.85 -0.31
N GLU A 158 2.79 13.04 -0.28
CA GLU A 158 2.21 13.65 0.93
C GLU A 158 0.87 13.01 1.32
N LYS A 159 0.08 12.54 0.35
CA LYS A 159 -1.07 11.66 0.59
C LYS A 159 -0.67 10.25 1.05
N ARG A 160 0.61 9.87 0.90
CA ARG A 160 1.18 8.73 1.58
C ARG A 160 1.34 9.12 3.04
N LEU A 161 0.39 8.71 3.86
CA LEU A 161 0.42 8.90 5.31
C LEU A 161 1.78 8.50 5.87
N PRO A 162 2.26 9.15 6.93
CA PRO A 162 3.59 8.91 7.46
C PRO A 162 3.77 7.42 7.76
N ILE A 163 4.89 6.87 7.30
CA ILE A 163 5.29 5.49 7.55
C ILE A 163 5.08 5.21 9.03
N ASN A 164 4.24 4.23 9.33
CA ASN A 164 3.95 3.86 10.71
C ASN A 164 5.20 3.23 11.35
N HIS A 165 5.93 4.01 12.14
CA HIS A 165 7.13 3.57 12.84
C HIS A 165 6.84 2.78 14.13
N LYS A 166 5.60 2.33 14.37
CA LYS A 166 5.32 1.44 15.48
C LYS A 166 6.12 0.15 15.30
N TYR A 167 6.85 -0.21 16.33
CA TYR A 167 7.56 -1.49 16.36
C TYR A 167 6.57 -2.63 16.22
N ARG A 168 6.81 -3.52 15.24
CA ARG A 168 6.05 -4.74 15.03
C ARG A 168 6.99 -5.82 14.50
N ASN A 169 6.61 -7.06 14.73
CA ASN A 169 7.29 -8.18 14.10
C ASN A 169 6.95 -8.22 12.61
N PHE A 170 7.95 -8.51 11.79
CA PHE A 170 7.80 -8.76 10.36
C PHE A 170 8.14 -10.23 10.07
N PRO A 171 7.23 -11.18 10.34
CA PRO A 171 7.48 -12.58 10.07
C PRO A 171 7.63 -12.80 8.58
N MET A 172 8.57 -13.68 8.22
CA MET A 172 8.73 -14.08 6.82
C MET A 172 8.92 -15.59 6.74
N VAL A 173 8.63 -16.15 5.59
CA VAL A 173 8.93 -17.55 5.30
C VAL A 173 10.44 -17.74 5.31
N PRO A 174 10.98 -18.54 6.23
CA PRO A 174 12.44 -18.61 6.42
C PRO A 174 13.17 -19.31 5.29
N LYS A 175 12.48 -20.13 4.49
CA LYS A 175 13.08 -20.89 3.39
C LYS A 175 12.18 -20.87 2.17
N VAL A 176 12.74 -20.47 1.03
CA VAL A 176 12.08 -20.43 -0.27
C VAL A 176 12.92 -21.17 -1.28
N VAL A 177 12.28 -22.05 -2.05
CA VAL A 177 12.85 -22.62 -3.28
C VAL A 177 12.02 -22.08 -4.43
N TYR A 178 12.67 -21.51 -5.43
CA TYR A 178 12.03 -20.92 -6.60
C TYR A 178 12.72 -21.38 -7.90
N GLY A 179 11.92 -21.66 -8.88
CA GLY A 179 12.34 -21.92 -10.25
C GLY A 179 11.62 -23.11 -10.88
N LYS A 180 11.64 -23.14 -12.19
CA LYS A 180 11.01 -24.19 -13.00
C LYS A 180 11.52 -25.59 -12.63
N GLY A 181 10.60 -26.49 -12.29
CA GLY A 181 10.91 -27.87 -11.88
C GLY A 181 11.42 -28.01 -10.43
N CYS A 182 11.44 -26.94 -9.64
CA CYS A 182 11.95 -27.00 -8.27
C CYS A 182 11.07 -27.85 -7.32
N PHE A 183 9.86 -28.19 -7.71
CA PHE A 183 9.00 -29.12 -6.98
C PHE A 183 9.66 -30.50 -6.77
N ASP A 184 10.53 -30.94 -7.68
CA ASP A 184 11.25 -32.21 -7.56
C ASP A 184 12.23 -32.26 -6.39
N GLN A 185 12.57 -31.10 -5.80
CA GLN A 185 13.39 -31.02 -4.59
C GLN A 185 12.61 -31.32 -3.30
N LEU A 186 11.27 -31.48 -3.38
CA LEU A 186 10.40 -31.62 -2.20
C LEU A 186 10.86 -32.80 -1.30
N GLY A 187 11.28 -33.92 -1.88
CA GLY A 187 11.83 -35.06 -1.12
C GLY A 187 13.04 -34.71 -0.28
N GLY A 188 13.96 -33.93 -0.84
CA GLY A 188 15.15 -33.41 -0.16
C GLY A 188 14.80 -32.40 0.93
N ILE A 189 13.82 -31.52 0.68
CA ILE A 189 13.32 -30.52 1.64
C ILE A 189 12.70 -31.20 2.86
N LEU A 190 11.85 -32.19 2.65
CA LEU A 190 11.12 -32.88 3.71
C LEU A 190 11.99 -33.88 4.48
N GLY A 191 13.04 -34.43 3.87
CA GLY A 191 13.90 -35.45 4.47
C GLY A 191 14.39 -35.11 5.88
N PRO A 192 15.03 -33.94 6.11
CA PRO A 192 15.54 -33.52 7.42
C PRO A 192 14.45 -33.26 8.47
N GLN A 193 13.22 -33.04 8.05
CA GLN A 193 12.09 -32.72 8.93
C GLN A 193 11.31 -33.97 9.36
N ARG A 194 11.59 -35.12 8.76
CA ARG A 194 10.92 -36.38 9.11
C ARG A 194 11.31 -36.85 10.49
N ARG A 195 10.30 -37.12 11.29
CA ARG A 195 10.43 -37.76 12.60
C ARG A 195 10.06 -39.24 12.49
N ASP A 196 10.74 -40.07 13.22
CA ASP A 196 10.47 -41.50 13.21
C ASP A 196 8.97 -41.78 13.53
N LYS A 197 8.35 -42.65 12.74
CA LYS A 197 6.94 -43.06 12.82
C LYS A 197 5.87 -41.93 12.62
N ALA A 198 6.28 -40.69 12.52
CA ALA A 198 5.35 -39.57 12.33
C ALA A 198 5.16 -39.27 10.81
N PRO A 199 3.91 -39.27 10.31
CA PRO A 199 3.64 -39.05 8.89
C PRO A 199 3.86 -37.58 8.49
N PHE A 200 4.03 -37.33 7.20
CA PHE A 200 3.60 -36.08 6.58
C PHE A 200 2.16 -36.22 6.08
N ILE A 201 1.37 -35.17 6.22
CA ILE A 201 0.03 -35.07 5.68
C ILE A 201 0.03 -34.10 4.50
N TYR A 202 -0.33 -34.56 3.34
CA TYR A 202 -0.42 -33.77 2.13
C TYR A 202 -1.88 -33.39 1.88
N LEU A 203 -2.19 -32.10 1.88
CA LEU A 203 -3.46 -31.55 1.46
C LEU A 203 -3.28 -31.04 0.04
N VAL A 204 -3.90 -31.74 -0.89
CA VAL A 204 -3.76 -31.49 -2.33
C VAL A 204 -5.09 -31.06 -2.90
N ASP A 205 -5.12 -30.04 -3.73
CA ASP A 205 -6.32 -29.61 -4.44
C ASP A 205 -6.89 -30.77 -5.28
N ASP A 206 -8.19 -31.01 -5.18
CA ASP A 206 -8.86 -32.15 -5.84
C ASP A 206 -8.86 -32.03 -7.37
N VAL A 207 -8.55 -30.86 -7.93
CA VAL A 207 -8.32 -30.69 -9.37
C VAL A 207 -7.17 -31.55 -9.88
N PHE A 208 -6.24 -31.96 -9.01
CA PHE A 208 -5.10 -32.82 -9.35
C PHE A 208 -5.35 -34.30 -9.04
N LYS A 209 -6.58 -34.69 -8.67
CA LYS A 209 -6.87 -36.06 -8.27
C LYS A 209 -6.56 -37.09 -9.36
N ASP A 210 -6.74 -36.69 -10.62
CA ASP A 210 -6.52 -37.53 -11.79
C ASP A 210 -5.20 -37.17 -12.52
N ASP A 211 -4.38 -36.27 -11.96
CA ASP A 211 -3.06 -35.91 -12.51
C ASP A 211 -1.97 -36.86 -12.00
N GLU A 212 -1.85 -38.02 -12.68
CA GLU A 212 -0.86 -39.03 -12.33
C GLU A 212 0.59 -38.49 -12.37
N GLN A 213 0.88 -37.52 -13.25
CA GLN A 213 2.22 -36.96 -13.39
C GLN A 213 2.60 -36.16 -12.13
N LEU A 214 1.71 -35.33 -11.63
CA LEU A 214 1.93 -34.59 -10.38
C LEU A 214 1.98 -35.53 -9.19
N ILE A 215 1.04 -36.47 -9.08
CA ILE A 215 0.96 -37.41 -7.96
C ILE A 215 2.24 -38.23 -7.82
N GLN A 216 2.80 -38.74 -8.93
CA GLN A 216 4.06 -39.53 -8.92
C GLN A 216 5.28 -38.71 -8.45
N ARG A 217 5.24 -37.38 -8.58
CA ARG A 217 6.31 -36.48 -8.12
C ARG A 217 6.21 -36.17 -6.61
N ILE A 218 5.08 -36.45 -5.96
CA ILE A 218 4.92 -36.25 -4.51
C ILE A 218 5.73 -37.34 -3.79
N PRO A 219 6.70 -36.98 -2.91
CA PRO A 219 7.63 -37.94 -2.28
C PRO A 219 7.00 -38.67 -1.08
N LEU A 220 5.91 -39.43 -1.35
CA LEU A 220 5.18 -40.19 -0.34
C LEU A 220 6.02 -41.34 0.22
N ARG A 221 5.95 -41.54 1.55
CA ARG A 221 6.43 -42.74 2.22
C ARG A 221 5.24 -43.51 2.80
N PHE A 222 5.51 -44.75 3.21
CA PHE A 222 4.47 -45.70 3.65
C PHE A 222 3.52 -45.15 4.73
N ASN A 223 4.02 -44.32 5.64
CA ASN A 223 3.22 -43.74 6.72
C ASN A 223 2.58 -42.38 6.35
N ASP A 224 2.89 -41.82 5.20
CA ASP A 224 2.37 -40.50 4.80
C ASP A 224 0.90 -40.62 4.36
N LYS A 225 0.17 -39.55 4.49
CA LYS A 225 -1.24 -39.46 4.06
C LYS A 225 -1.40 -38.41 2.99
N LEU A 226 -2.01 -38.80 1.90
CA LEU A 226 -2.43 -37.90 0.81
C LEU A 226 -3.94 -37.70 0.90
N LEU A 227 -4.39 -36.45 1.02
CA LEU A 227 -5.79 -36.06 1.09
C LEU A 227 -6.12 -35.07 -0.02
N PHE A 228 -7.02 -35.44 -0.91
CA PHE A 228 -7.56 -34.54 -1.90
C PHE A 228 -8.67 -33.71 -1.29
N ILE A 229 -8.55 -32.40 -1.42
CA ILE A 229 -9.45 -31.42 -0.80
C ILE A 229 -10.10 -30.59 -1.89
N SER A 230 -11.41 -30.50 -1.88
CA SER A 230 -12.12 -29.65 -2.80
C SER A 230 -11.90 -28.17 -2.48
N SER A 231 -11.51 -27.42 -3.52
CA SER A 231 -11.39 -25.96 -3.49
C SER A 231 -12.60 -25.26 -4.12
N PHE A 232 -13.71 -26.02 -4.32
CA PHE A 232 -14.93 -25.46 -4.92
C PHE A 232 -15.55 -24.38 -4.02
N GLU A 233 -15.60 -24.62 -2.71
CA GLU A 233 -16.02 -23.65 -1.71
C GLU A 233 -14.80 -23.04 -0.99
N GLU A 234 -15.00 -21.88 -0.43
CA GLU A 234 -14.03 -21.24 0.46
C GLU A 234 -13.76 -22.10 1.71
N PRO A 235 -12.54 -22.18 2.24
CA PRO A 235 -12.22 -23.04 3.36
C PRO A 235 -12.97 -22.59 4.62
N LYS A 236 -13.50 -23.57 5.37
CA LYS A 236 -14.33 -23.34 6.57
C LYS A 236 -13.59 -23.76 7.84
N THR A 237 -13.86 -23.07 8.95
CA THR A 237 -13.31 -23.43 10.27
C THR A 237 -13.72 -24.84 10.68
N GLU A 238 -14.96 -25.24 10.39
CA GLU A 238 -15.44 -26.61 10.65
C GLU A 238 -14.63 -27.68 9.88
N GLN A 239 -14.26 -27.39 8.63
CA GLN A 239 -13.42 -28.29 7.82
C GLN A 239 -12.05 -28.49 8.45
N VAL A 240 -11.45 -27.43 9.02
CA VAL A 240 -10.20 -27.52 9.78
C VAL A 240 -10.36 -28.46 10.98
N ASP A 241 -11.43 -28.27 11.77
CA ASP A 241 -11.69 -29.07 12.98
C ASP A 241 -11.91 -30.55 12.64
N VAL A 242 -12.62 -30.85 11.56
CA VAL A 242 -12.83 -32.23 11.06
C VAL A 242 -11.51 -32.87 10.66
N LEU A 243 -10.66 -32.16 9.88
CA LEU A 243 -9.35 -32.66 9.46
C LEU A 243 -8.42 -32.89 10.67
N VAL A 244 -8.36 -31.96 11.59
CA VAL A 244 -7.55 -32.08 12.80
C VAL A 244 -8.00 -33.27 13.66
N LYS A 245 -9.31 -33.46 13.81
CA LYS A 245 -9.86 -34.61 14.53
C LYS A 245 -9.52 -35.92 13.84
N SER A 246 -9.69 -36.00 12.52
CA SER A 246 -9.34 -37.18 11.74
C SER A 246 -7.87 -37.54 11.89
N ILE A 247 -6.97 -36.58 11.71
CA ILE A 247 -5.52 -36.76 11.85
C ILE A 247 -5.15 -37.26 13.26
N LYS A 248 -5.71 -36.64 14.31
CA LYS A 248 -5.46 -37.04 15.71
C LYS A 248 -6.02 -38.44 16.04
N THR A 249 -7.05 -38.87 15.34
CA THR A 249 -7.66 -40.21 15.54
C THR A 249 -6.89 -41.30 14.78
N GLU A 250 -6.45 -40.99 13.55
CA GLU A 250 -5.75 -41.97 12.70
C GLU A 250 -4.31 -42.22 13.15
N PHE A 251 -3.63 -41.18 13.65
CA PHE A 251 -2.21 -41.27 13.96
C PHE A 251 -1.94 -41.10 15.46
N SER A 252 -1.21 -42.07 16.04
CA SER A 252 -0.77 -42.00 17.44
C SER A 252 0.26 -40.90 17.71
N TYR A 253 0.93 -40.41 16.67
CA TYR A 253 1.95 -39.38 16.76
C TYR A 253 1.51 -38.12 16.01
N ARG A 254 1.88 -36.97 16.56
CA ARG A 254 1.70 -35.70 15.84
C ARG A 254 2.46 -35.76 14.51
N PRO A 255 1.87 -35.36 13.37
CA PRO A 255 2.53 -35.38 12.07
C PRO A 255 3.89 -34.69 12.06
N SER A 256 4.82 -35.17 11.25
CA SER A 256 6.11 -34.51 10.99
C SER A 256 5.90 -33.12 10.36
N GLY A 257 4.86 -32.98 9.55
CA GLY A 257 4.47 -31.72 8.95
C GLY A 257 3.18 -31.83 8.15
N ILE A 258 2.68 -30.68 7.72
CA ILE A 258 1.54 -30.52 6.80
C ILE A 258 2.04 -29.86 5.53
N ILE A 259 1.71 -30.43 4.38
CA ILE A 259 2.11 -29.93 3.07
C ILE A 259 0.85 -29.54 2.32
N GLY A 260 0.69 -28.25 1.97
CA GLY A 260 -0.38 -27.75 1.12
C GLY A 260 0.08 -27.64 -0.33
N ILE A 261 -0.59 -28.32 -1.25
CA ILE A 261 -0.35 -28.25 -2.70
C ILE A 261 -1.66 -27.80 -3.35
N GLY A 262 -1.73 -26.55 -3.78
CA GLY A 262 -2.97 -25.99 -4.33
C GLY A 262 -3.00 -24.49 -4.39
N GLY A 263 -4.18 -23.94 -4.63
CA GLY A 263 -4.44 -22.51 -4.57
C GLY A 263 -4.52 -21.97 -3.14
N GLY A 264 -4.89 -20.69 -3.00
CA GLY A 264 -4.98 -20.00 -1.71
C GLY A 264 -5.82 -20.76 -0.68
N SER A 265 -6.96 -21.33 -1.07
CA SER A 265 -7.84 -22.11 -0.18
C SER A 265 -7.13 -23.32 0.45
N ILE A 266 -6.35 -24.06 -0.34
CA ILE A 266 -5.61 -25.22 0.15
C ILE A 266 -4.43 -24.79 1.04
N LEU A 267 -3.74 -23.73 0.66
CA LEU A 267 -2.65 -23.17 1.46
C LEU A 267 -3.15 -22.67 2.81
N ASP A 268 -4.28 -21.98 2.81
CA ASP A 268 -4.92 -21.50 4.03
C ASP A 268 -5.37 -22.67 4.92
N LEU A 269 -5.97 -23.69 4.34
CA LEU A 269 -6.34 -24.89 5.08
C LEU A 269 -5.12 -25.58 5.69
N ALA A 270 -4.01 -25.68 4.95
CA ALA A 270 -2.77 -26.29 5.44
C ALA A 270 -2.18 -25.53 6.64
N LYS A 271 -2.18 -24.20 6.58
CA LYS A 271 -1.78 -23.34 7.70
C LYS A 271 -2.69 -23.57 8.92
N ALA A 272 -4.01 -23.49 8.73
CA ALA A 272 -4.96 -23.61 9.82
C ALA A 272 -4.89 -25.01 10.49
N VAL A 273 -4.81 -26.09 9.72
CA VAL A 273 -4.63 -27.44 10.24
C VAL A 273 -3.32 -27.55 11.03
N SER A 274 -2.21 -26.97 10.52
CA SER A 274 -0.93 -26.97 11.19
C SER A 274 -0.98 -26.28 12.56
N ILE A 275 -1.68 -25.16 12.64
CA ILE A 275 -1.94 -24.39 13.87
C ILE A 275 -2.78 -25.22 14.84
N MET A 276 -3.91 -25.76 14.39
CA MET A 276 -4.88 -26.45 15.25
C MET A 276 -4.42 -27.83 15.73
N LEU A 277 -3.38 -28.39 15.15
CA LEU A 277 -2.71 -29.59 15.67
C LEU A 277 -1.93 -29.33 16.97
N THR A 278 -1.60 -28.09 17.27
CA THR A 278 -0.83 -27.67 18.46
C THR A 278 -1.63 -26.80 19.42
N ASN A 279 -2.74 -26.23 18.97
CA ASN A 279 -3.62 -25.39 19.76
C ASN A 279 -4.93 -26.14 20.09
N LYS A 280 -5.54 -25.85 21.24
CA LYS A 280 -6.76 -26.49 21.72
C LYS A 280 -7.98 -25.67 21.30
N GLY A 281 -9.17 -26.29 21.29
CA GLY A 281 -10.43 -25.63 20.96
C GLY A 281 -10.78 -25.76 19.47
N GLN A 282 -11.64 -24.90 18.97
CA GLN A 282 -12.10 -24.86 17.59
C GLN A 282 -11.37 -23.78 16.78
N ALA A 283 -11.23 -23.98 15.48
CA ALA A 283 -10.55 -23.03 14.61
C ALA A 283 -11.24 -21.64 14.59
N SER A 284 -12.56 -21.60 14.76
CA SER A 284 -13.33 -20.36 14.84
C SER A 284 -12.94 -19.46 16.03
N GLU A 285 -12.45 -20.04 17.13
CA GLU A 285 -12.00 -19.30 18.32
C GLU A 285 -10.72 -18.49 18.07
N TYR A 286 -10.00 -18.80 17.00
CA TYR A 286 -8.72 -18.17 16.62
C TYR A 286 -8.86 -17.13 15.51
N GLN A 287 -10.07 -16.93 14.96
CA GLN A 287 -10.31 -15.90 13.96
C GLN A 287 -10.13 -14.50 14.56
N GLY A 288 -9.10 -13.80 14.11
CA GLY A 288 -8.71 -12.48 14.61
C GLY A 288 -7.18 -12.32 14.58
N TRP A 289 -6.67 -11.44 15.43
CA TRP A 289 -5.25 -11.08 15.46
C TRP A 289 -4.58 -11.59 16.73
N ASP A 290 -3.47 -12.33 16.57
CA ASP A 290 -2.54 -12.77 17.63
C ASP A 290 -3.18 -13.65 18.72
N LEU A 291 -4.23 -14.39 18.36
CA LEU A 291 -4.91 -15.32 19.28
C LEU A 291 -4.21 -16.69 19.39
N VAL A 292 -3.37 -17.06 18.43
CA VAL A 292 -2.62 -18.33 18.43
C VAL A 292 -1.53 -18.31 19.48
N LYS A 293 -1.50 -19.35 20.33
CA LYS A 293 -0.60 -19.41 21.49
C LYS A 293 0.62 -20.31 21.29
N ASN A 294 0.46 -21.36 20.49
CA ASN A 294 1.52 -22.35 20.27
C ASN A 294 1.93 -22.35 18.80
N LYS A 295 3.25 -22.53 18.55
CA LYS A 295 3.78 -22.67 17.20
C LYS A 295 3.08 -23.81 16.46
N ALA A 296 2.79 -23.59 15.17
CA ALA A 296 2.23 -24.60 14.27
C ALA A 296 3.16 -25.83 14.15
N VAL A 297 2.62 -26.95 13.70
CA VAL A 297 3.43 -28.07 13.20
C VAL A 297 4.19 -27.57 11.96
N TYR A 298 5.39 -28.10 11.71
CA TYR A 298 6.14 -27.78 10.49
C TYR A 298 5.23 -27.86 9.26
N HIS A 299 5.24 -26.84 8.42
CA HIS A 299 4.35 -26.78 7.28
C HIS A 299 4.99 -26.17 6.05
N VAL A 300 4.59 -26.68 4.88
CA VAL A 300 5.12 -26.30 3.58
C VAL A 300 3.98 -25.88 2.67
N GLY A 301 4.16 -24.73 2.01
CA GLY A 301 3.23 -24.23 0.99
C GLY A 301 3.78 -24.41 -0.41
N ILE A 302 2.95 -24.94 -1.31
CA ILE A 302 3.28 -25.17 -2.72
C ILE A 302 2.12 -24.63 -3.55
N PRO A 303 2.18 -23.36 -3.98
CA PRO A 303 1.11 -22.75 -4.76
C PRO A 303 1.03 -23.34 -6.16
N THR A 304 -0.18 -23.67 -6.62
CA THR A 304 -0.47 -24.10 -8.00
C THR A 304 -1.27 -23.04 -8.77
N ILE A 305 -1.51 -21.91 -8.14
CA ILE A 305 -2.04 -20.68 -8.73
C ILE A 305 -1.36 -19.51 -8.03
N SER A 306 -1.13 -18.43 -8.76
CA SER A 306 -0.41 -17.26 -8.26
C SER A 306 -1.34 -16.04 -8.18
N GLY A 307 -1.16 -15.21 -7.16
CA GLY A 307 -1.87 -13.95 -6.99
C GLY A 307 -2.37 -13.70 -5.57
N THR A 308 -2.79 -14.74 -4.84
CA THR A 308 -3.39 -14.58 -3.50
C THR A 308 -2.40 -14.20 -2.40
N GLY A 309 -1.09 -14.44 -2.62
CA GLY A 309 -0.06 -14.24 -1.59
C GLY A 309 -0.20 -15.17 -0.37
N ALA A 310 -1.09 -16.17 -0.43
CA ALA A 310 -1.31 -17.10 0.68
C ALA A 310 -0.05 -17.87 1.07
N GLU A 311 0.88 -18.06 0.15
CA GLU A 311 2.17 -18.74 0.38
C GLU A 311 3.08 -17.99 1.35
N VAL A 312 2.87 -16.68 1.53
CA VAL A 312 3.74 -15.85 2.40
C VAL A 312 2.98 -15.06 3.47
N SER A 313 1.67 -14.92 3.31
CA SER A 313 0.88 -14.07 4.21
C SER A 313 0.90 -14.55 5.66
N ARG A 314 0.76 -13.60 6.58
CA ARG A 314 0.65 -13.82 8.02
C ARG A 314 -0.75 -14.30 8.45
N THR A 315 -1.63 -14.54 7.48
CA THR A 315 -3.02 -14.92 7.72
C THR A 315 -3.39 -16.23 7.04
N THR A 316 -4.38 -16.89 7.56
CA THR A 316 -5.15 -17.95 6.89
C THR A 316 -6.63 -17.58 6.95
N VAL A 317 -7.24 -17.31 5.79
CA VAL A 317 -8.61 -16.81 5.71
C VAL A 317 -9.60 -17.97 5.69
N LEU A 318 -10.55 -17.94 6.62
CA LEU A 318 -11.54 -19.02 6.78
C LEU A 318 -12.94 -18.43 6.94
N THR A 319 -13.93 -19.14 6.40
CA THR A 319 -15.32 -18.86 6.69
C THR A 319 -15.70 -19.55 8.00
N GLY A 320 -16.01 -18.76 9.01
CA GLY A 320 -16.51 -19.23 10.29
C GLY A 320 -18.04 -19.21 10.36
N PRO A 321 -18.62 -19.60 11.50
CA PRO A 321 -20.07 -19.64 11.68
C PRO A 321 -20.73 -18.25 11.65
N GLU A 322 -19.99 -17.20 12.05
CA GLU A 322 -20.53 -15.85 12.16
C GLU A 322 -19.92 -14.86 11.15
N LYS A 323 -18.70 -15.15 10.66
CA LYS A 323 -17.95 -14.23 9.80
C LYS A 323 -16.91 -14.96 8.95
N LYS A 324 -16.51 -14.33 7.84
CA LYS A 324 -15.28 -14.65 7.11
C LYS A 324 -14.17 -13.79 7.67
N LEU A 325 -13.16 -14.39 8.29
CA LEU A 325 -12.03 -13.67 8.89
C LEU A 325 -10.81 -14.59 8.98
N GLY A 326 -9.62 -14.00 8.85
CA GLY A 326 -8.36 -14.73 8.98
C GLY A 326 -7.99 -15.07 10.43
N ILE A 327 -7.24 -16.16 10.59
CA ILE A 327 -6.38 -16.37 11.76
C ILE A 327 -5.06 -15.69 11.46
N ASN A 328 -4.79 -14.56 12.11
CA ASN A 328 -3.60 -13.76 11.91
C ASN A 328 -2.62 -13.97 13.06
N SER A 329 -1.43 -14.51 12.76
CA SER A 329 -0.44 -14.79 13.79
C SER A 329 0.97 -14.92 13.20
N ASP A 330 1.99 -14.66 14.01
CA ASP A 330 3.39 -14.92 13.65
C ASP A 330 3.70 -16.44 13.48
N PHE A 331 2.76 -17.30 13.84
CA PHE A 331 2.86 -18.76 13.63
C PHE A 331 2.16 -19.24 12.36
N THR A 332 1.56 -18.33 11.59
CA THR A 332 0.81 -18.66 10.36
C THR A 332 1.71 -18.80 9.12
N PRO A 333 2.77 -17.97 8.90
CA PRO A 333 3.65 -18.14 7.74
C PRO A 333 4.26 -19.54 7.69
N PHE A 334 4.35 -20.10 6.48
CA PHE A 334 4.98 -21.40 6.26
C PHE A 334 6.45 -21.44 6.72
N ASP A 335 6.91 -22.58 7.24
CA ASP A 335 8.33 -22.81 7.51
C ASP A 335 9.16 -22.94 6.21
N GLN A 336 8.52 -23.36 5.12
CA GLN A 336 9.11 -23.53 3.80
C GLN A 336 8.06 -23.30 2.71
N VAL A 337 8.44 -22.69 1.59
CA VAL A 337 7.63 -22.69 0.34
C VAL A 337 8.42 -23.18 -0.83
N VAL A 338 7.72 -23.77 -1.81
CA VAL A 338 8.26 -24.22 -3.08
C VAL A 338 7.48 -23.53 -4.19
N LEU A 339 8.14 -22.63 -4.89
CA LEU A 339 7.57 -21.78 -5.92
C LEU A 339 7.99 -22.30 -7.30
N ASP A 340 7.23 -23.25 -7.84
CA ASP A 340 7.47 -23.83 -9.17
C ASP A 340 6.44 -23.29 -10.17
N PRO A 341 6.82 -22.40 -11.10
CA PRO A 341 5.90 -21.84 -12.10
C PRO A 341 5.24 -22.89 -13.00
N GLU A 342 5.84 -24.08 -13.16
CA GLU A 342 5.26 -25.18 -13.95
C GLU A 342 3.96 -25.71 -13.32
N LEU A 343 3.82 -25.63 -11.99
CA LEU A 343 2.61 -26.08 -11.30
C LEU A 343 1.40 -25.17 -11.56
N THR A 344 1.62 -23.97 -12.07
CA THR A 344 0.53 -23.05 -12.43
C THR A 344 0.06 -23.19 -13.88
N LYS A 345 0.61 -24.16 -14.60
CA LYS A 345 0.22 -24.46 -15.97
C LYS A 345 -1.21 -25.05 -16.01
N GLY A 346 -2.01 -24.58 -16.96
CA GLY A 346 -3.38 -25.08 -17.14
C GLY A 346 -4.45 -24.40 -16.28
N VAL A 347 -4.08 -23.39 -15.51
CA VAL A 347 -5.08 -22.55 -14.81
C VAL A 347 -5.99 -21.87 -15.84
N PRO A 348 -7.33 -21.94 -15.69
CA PRO A 348 -8.25 -21.27 -16.59
C PRO A 348 -7.99 -19.76 -16.66
N LYS A 349 -8.10 -19.19 -17.87
CA LYS A 349 -7.77 -17.78 -18.14
C LYS A 349 -8.45 -16.81 -17.16
N ASP A 350 -9.74 -16.99 -16.91
CA ASP A 350 -10.49 -16.10 -16.05
C ASP A 350 -10.01 -16.21 -14.59
N GLN A 351 -9.73 -17.44 -14.13
CA GLN A 351 -9.20 -17.66 -12.78
C GLN A 351 -7.79 -17.08 -12.63
N TRP A 352 -6.94 -17.26 -13.65
CA TRP A 352 -5.60 -16.63 -13.70
C TRP A 352 -5.69 -15.11 -13.62
N PHE A 353 -6.65 -14.51 -14.35
CA PHE A 353 -6.88 -13.07 -14.29
C PHE A 353 -7.36 -12.63 -12.88
N TYR A 354 -8.39 -13.27 -12.33
CA TYR A 354 -8.95 -12.87 -11.04
C TYR A 354 -7.94 -12.95 -9.91
N THR A 355 -7.12 -14.00 -9.87
CA THR A 355 -6.08 -14.13 -8.85
C THR A 355 -4.91 -13.17 -9.09
N GLY A 356 -4.57 -12.90 -10.34
CA GLY A 356 -3.57 -11.88 -10.66
C GLY A 356 -4.01 -10.47 -10.29
N MET A 357 -5.30 -10.18 -10.50
CA MET A 357 -5.88 -8.89 -10.07
C MET A 357 -5.99 -8.79 -8.54
N ASP A 358 -6.20 -9.90 -7.84
CA ASP A 358 -6.11 -9.93 -6.38
C ASP A 358 -4.74 -9.43 -5.90
N CYS A 359 -3.65 -9.92 -6.51
CA CYS A 359 -2.30 -9.42 -6.27
C CYS A 359 -2.17 -7.91 -6.58
N PHE A 360 -2.69 -7.45 -7.71
CA PHE A 360 -2.67 -6.03 -8.07
C PHE A 360 -3.39 -5.17 -7.02
N ILE A 361 -4.58 -5.61 -6.58
CA ILE A 361 -5.38 -4.93 -5.56
C ILE A 361 -4.66 -4.92 -4.20
N HIS A 362 -4.02 -6.03 -3.81
CA HIS A 362 -3.14 -6.08 -2.63
C HIS A 362 -2.10 -4.96 -2.67
N CYS A 363 -1.43 -4.79 -3.81
CA CYS A 363 -0.41 -3.75 -3.97
C CYS A 363 -1.00 -2.35 -3.88
N VAL A 364 -2.13 -2.10 -4.57
CA VAL A 364 -2.81 -0.80 -4.51
C VAL A 364 -3.18 -0.45 -3.08
N GLU A 365 -3.84 -1.36 -2.37
CA GLU A 365 -4.30 -1.11 -1.00
C GLU A 365 -3.15 -0.97 0.01
N SER A 366 -2.09 -1.76 -0.14
CA SER A 366 -0.94 -1.67 0.75
C SER A 366 -0.10 -0.42 0.52
N LEU A 367 0.06 0.01 -0.74
CA LEU A 367 0.86 1.19 -1.12
C LEU A 367 0.14 2.51 -0.84
N ASN A 368 -1.19 2.51 -0.82
CA ASN A 368 -2.01 3.67 -0.51
C ASN A 368 -2.48 3.69 0.96
N GLY A 369 -2.11 2.68 1.76
CA GLY A 369 -2.59 2.52 3.12
C GLY A 369 -1.77 3.26 4.17
N THR A 370 -2.41 3.55 5.32
CA THR A 370 -1.77 4.22 6.48
C THR A 370 -0.75 3.33 7.20
N PHE A 371 -0.80 2.01 6.98
CA PHE A 371 0.16 1.07 7.55
C PHE A 371 1.38 0.83 6.65
N LEU A 372 1.52 1.62 5.58
CA LEU A 372 2.69 1.60 4.71
C LEU A 372 3.98 1.78 5.51
N ASN A 373 4.98 0.99 5.19
CA ASN A 373 6.32 1.06 5.77
C ASN A 373 7.36 0.64 4.72
N GLU A 374 8.64 0.81 4.99
CA GLU A 374 9.71 0.54 4.02
C GLU A 374 9.70 -0.91 3.50
N PHE A 375 9.35 -1.90 4.34
CA PHE A 375 9.26 -3.29 3.91
C PHE A 375 8.08 -3.49 2.95
N SER A 376 6.87 -3.09 3.36
CA SER A 376 5.67 -3.25 2.52
C SER A 376 5.78 -2.46 1.22
N LYS A 377 6.38 -1.26 1.25
CA LYS A 377 6.63 -0.43 0.08
C LYS A 377 7.53 -1.14 -0.94
N SER A 378 8.69 -1.63 -0.50
CA SER A 378 9.65 -2.30 -1.38
C SER A 378 9.05 -3.49 -2.12
N TYR A 379 8.27 -4.30 -1.40
CA TYR A 379 7.60 -5.46 -1.98
C TYR A 379 6.40 -5.05 -2.85
N GLY A 380 5.58 -4.11 -2.40
CA GLY A 380 4.38 -3.68 -3.11
C GLY A 380 4.69 -3.01 -4.44
N GLU A 381 5.67 -2.11 -4.50
CA GLU A 381 6.10 -1.47 -5.75
C GLU A 381 6.57 -2.50 -6.78
N LYS A 382 7.37 -3.49 -6.36
CA LYS A 382 7.84 -4.54 -7.26
C LYS A 382 6.70 -5.41 -7.80
N ALA A 383 5.76 -5.81 -6.95
CA ALA A 383 4.62 -6.62 -7.37
C ALA A 383 3.66 -5.83 -8.28
N TYR A 384 3.42 -4.56 -7.97
CA TYR A 384 2.61 -3.66 -8.78
C TYR A 384 3.14 -3.53 -10.21
N ASP A 385 4.46 -3.30 -10.35
CA ASP A 385 5.10 -3.21 -11.66
C ASP A 385 5.01 -4.53 -12.43
N LEU A 386 5.27 -5.67 -11.78
CA LEU A 386 5.12 -6.99 -12.40
C LEU A 386 3.69 -7.24 -12.87
N CYS A 387 2.67 -6.89 -12.09
CA CYS A 387 1.27 -7.01 -12.51
C CYS A 387 0.99 -6.16 -13.77
N LYS A 388 1.50 -4.94 -13.83
CA LYS A 388 1.35 -4.08 -15.02
C LYS A 388 2.05 -4.69 -16.25
N GLU A 389 3.27 -5.18 -16.09
CA GLU A 389 3.98 -5.88 -17.18
C GLU A 389 3.21 -7.08 -17.72
N ILE A 390 2.58 -7.86 -16.82
CA ILE A 390 1.86 -9.08 -17.19
C ILE A 390 0.53 -8.77 -17.88
N PHE A 391 -0.25 -7.86 -17.30
CA PHE A 391 -1.65 -7.68 -17.69
C PHE A 391 -1.91 -6.53 -18.68
N LEU A 392 -0.92 -5.67 -18.94
CA LEU A 392 -0.99 -4.67 -20.00
C LEU A 392 -0.25 -5.09 -21.28
N ASP A 393 0.75 -5.97 -21.18
CA ASP A 393 1.46 -6.53 -22.35
C ASP A 393 0.79 -7.82 -22.84
N THR A 394 -0.07 -7.69 -23.84
CA THR A 394 -0.76 -8.85 -24.44
C THR A 394 0.14 -9.74 -25.29
N ALA A 395 1.39 -9.35 -25.53
CA ALA A 395 2.38 -10.13 -26.28
C ALA A 395 3.29 -11.00 -25.38
N ILE A 396 3.15 -10.87 -24.06
CA ILE A 396 3.94 -11.66 -23.12
C ILE A 396 3.67 -13.17 -23.32
N SER A 397 4.73 -13.99 -23.29
CA SER A 397 4.56 -15.45 -23.37
C SER A 397 3.95 -16.01 -22.08
N ASP A 398 3.14 -17.09 -22.21
CA ASP A 398 2.52 -17.75 -21.04
C ASP A 398 3.55 -18.18 -19.99
N GLU A 399 4.73 -18.65 -20.41
CA GLU A 399 5.80 -19.05 -19.49
C GLU A 399 6.31 -17.86 -18.69
N SER A 400 6.64 -16.75 -19.37
CA SER A 400 7.09 -15.53 -18.71
C SER A 400 6.01 -14.93 -17.82
N ALA A 401 4.75 -14.96 -18.24
CA ALA A 401 3.63 -14.48 -17.44
C ALA A 401 3.48 -15.28 -16.14
N ARG A 402 3.60 -16.63 -16.20
CA ARG A 402 3.54 -17.48 -15.00
C ARG A 402 4.69 -17.23 -14.04
N GLU A 403 5.93 -17.14 -14.55
CA GLU A 403 7.11 -16.84 -13.72
C GLU A 403 6.97 -15.47 -13.02
N LYS A 404 6.63 -14.45 -13.79
CA LYS A 404 6.42 -13.09 -13.26
C LYS A 404 5.25 -13.02 -12.28
N LEU A 405 4.12 -13.69 -12.57
CA LEU A 405 2.97 -13.67 -11.68
C LEU A 405 3.25 -14.39 -10.36
N MET A 406 4.02 -15.47 -10.39
CA MET A 406 4.44 -16.16 -9.16
C MET A 406 5.29 -15.23 -8.28
N MET A 407 6.21 -14.48 -8.88
CA MET A 407 6.99 -13.48 -8.15
C MET A 407 6.14 -12.28 -7.72
N ALA A 408 5.18 -11.84 -8.52
CA ALA A 408 4.25 -10.80 -8.13
C ALA A 408 3.41 -11.22 -6.91
N SER A 409 2.87 -12.46 -6.93
CA SER A 409 2.13 -13.04 -5.80
C SER A 409 2.97 -13.06 -4.52
N TRP A 410 4.22 -13.54 -4.61
CA TRP A 410 5.17 -13.50 -3.50
C TRP A 410 5.35 -12.09 -2.94
N HIS A 411 5.70 -11.13 -3.79
CA HIS A 411 5.95 -9.75 -3.38
C HIS A 411 4.67 -9.07 -2.87
N GLY A 412 3.53 -9.25 -3.55
CA GLY A 412 2.24 -8.69 -3.11
C GLY A 412 1.81 -9.24 -1.75
N GLY A 413 1.95 -10.56 -1.55
CA GLY A 413 1.69 -11.22 -0.27
C GLY A 413 2.60 -10.71 0.86
N MET A 414 3.89 -10.47 0.58
CA MET A 414 4.82 -9.85 1.54
C MET A 414 4.44 -8.41 1.84
N SER A 415 3.98 -7.65 0.85
CA SER A 415 3.54 -6.28 1.06
C SER A 415 2.38 -6.19 2.05
N ILE A 416 1.33 -6.98 1.85
CA ILE A 416 0.17 -7.00 2.78
C ILE A 416 0.49 -7.66 4.12
N ALA A 417 1.42 -8.62 4.17
CA ALA A 417 1.87 -9.20 5.44
C ALA A 417 2.54 -8.17 6.35
N TYR A 418 3.20 -7.18 5.76
CA TYR A 418 3.91 -6.11 6.47
C TYR A 418 3.11 -4.80 6.60
N SER A 419 1.98 -4.70 5.93
CA SER A 419 1.01 -3.62 6.04
C SER A 419 -0.39 -4.17 6.30
N GLN A 420 -1.36 -3.87 5.44
CA GLN A 420 -2.72 -4.41 5.46
C GLN A 420 -3.38 -4.18 4.10
N VAL A 421 -4.45 -4.90 3.82
CA VAL A 421 -5.40 -4.62 2.74
C VAL A 421 -6.38 -3.50 3.15
N GLY A 422 -7.28 -3.08 2.26
CA GLY A 422 -8.13 -1.90 2.47
C GLY A 422 -9.59 -2.07 2.04
N VAL A 423 -10.11 -1.09 1.29
CA VAL A 423 -11.54 -0.94 0.96
C VAL A 423 -12.09 -2.12 0.17
N ALA A 424 -11.37 -2.56 -0.87
CA ALA A 424 -11.82 -3.67 -1.73
C ALA A 424 -12.00 -4.96 -0.92
N HIS A 425 -11.01 -5.29 -0.11
CA HIS A 425 -11.07 -6.49 0.73
C HIS A 425 -12.12 -6.39 1.83
N ALA A 426 -12.27 -5.23 2.47
CA ALA A 426 -13.29 -5.03 3.49
C ALA A 426 -14.71 -5.28 2.93
N MET A 427 -14.99 -4.81 1.72
CA MET A 427 -16.28 -5.00 1.08
C MET A 427 -16.44 -6.40 0.49
N SER A 428 -15.42 -6.97 -0.15
CA SER A 428 -15.52 -8.28 -0.80
C SER A 428 -15.80 -9.43 0.17
N TYR A 429 -15.40 -9.30 1.44
CA TYR A 429 -15.72 -10.30 2.47
C TYR A 429 -17.22 -10.41 2.73
N GLY A 430 -17.94 -9.29 2.66
CA GLY A 430 -19.41 -9.30 2.72
C GLY A 430 -20.04 -10.04 1.53
N LEU A 431 -19.58 -9.76 0.30
CA LEU A 431 -20.01 -10.47 -0.92
C LEU A 431 -19.74 -11.97 -0.82
N SER A 432 -18.55 -12.33 -0.38
CA SER A 432 -18.14 -13.72 -0.23
C SER A 432 -19.03 -14.48 0.77
N TYR A 433 -19.31 -13.87 1.92
CA TYR A 433 -20.09 -14.50 2.99
C TYR A 433 -21.56 -14.67 2.63
N VAL A 434 -22.17 -13.65 2.03
CA VAL A 434 -23.62 -13.64 1.77
C VAL A 434 -23.97 -14.30 0.42
N LEU A 435 -23.18 -14.06 -0.62
CA LEU A 435 -23.45 -14.51 -1.98
C LEU A 435 -22.59 -15.71 -2.41
N GLY A 436 -21.62 -16.15 -1.60
CA GLY A 436 -20.72 -17.23 -1.96
C GLY A 436 -19.74 -16.87 -3.10
N VAL A 437 -19.57 -15.57 -3.39
CA VAL A 437 -18.64 -15.11 -4.43
C VAL A 437 -17.21 -15.43 -4.01
N LYS A 438 -16.44 -16.11 -4.89
CA LYS A 438 -15.04 -16.43 -4.63
C LYS A 438 -14.20 -15.16 -4.45
N HIS A 439 -13.19 -15.24 -3.60
CA HIS A 439 -12.39 -14.10 -3.15
C HIS A 439 -11.85 -13.24 -4.30
N GLY A 440 -11.08 -13.81 -5.23
CA GLY A 440 -10.43 -13.04 -6.30
C GLY A 440 -11.43 -12.30 -7.21
N ILE A 441 -12.54 -12.97 -7.63
CA ILE A 441 -13.56 -12.29 -8.42
C ILE A 441 -14.36 -11.28 -7.59
N GLY A 442 -14.58 -11.54 -6.31
CA GLY A 442 -15.22 -10.60 -5.39
C GLY A 442 -14.43 -9.31 -5.25
N ASN A 443 -13.10 -9.41 -5.10
CA ASN A 443 -12.21 -8.25 -5.09
C ASN A 443 -12.25 -7.49 -6.41
N CYS A 444 -12.26 -8.18 -7.56
CA CYS A 444 -12.39 -7.53 -8.87
C CYS A 444 -13.70 -6.76 -9.02
N ILE A 445 -14.82 -7.35 -8.60
CA ILE A 445 -16.15 -6.71 -8.68
C ILE A 445 -16.15 -5.42 -7.85
N VAL A 446 -15.72 -5.49 -6.60
CA VAL A 446 -15.65 -4.32 -5.73
C VAL A 446 -14.72 -3.27 -6.30
N PHE A 447 -13.51 -3.67 -6.71
CA PHE A 447 -12.49 -2.73 -7.17
C PHE A 447 -12.89 -1.96 -8.43
N ASP A 448 -13.68 -2.58 -9.31
CA ASP A 448 -14.22 -1.93 -10.52
C ASP A 448 -15.06 -0.67 -10.23
N HIS A 449 -15.52 -0.48 -8.98
CA HIS A 449 -16.36 0.61 -8.51
C HIS A 449 -15.69 1.55 -7.48
N LEU A 450 -14.38 1.43 -7.30
CA LEU A 450 -13.63 2.20 -6.29
C LEU A 450 -12.87 3.42 -6.85
N GLU A 451 -13.36 4.06 -7.93
CA GLU A 451 -12.74 5.27 -8.51
C GLU A 451 -12.60 6.42 -7.50
N GLU A 452 -13.51 6.50 -6.53
CA GLU A 452 -13.45 7.53 -5.47
C GLU A 452 -12.19 7.38 -4.59
N TYR A 453 -11.73 6.12 -4.39
CA TYR A 453 -10.61 5.79 -3.50
C TYR A 453 -9.29 5.61 -4.23
N TYR A 454 -9.33 5.02 -5.44
CA TYR A 454 -8.16 4.62 -6.23
C TYR A 454 -8.33 5.00 -7.72
N PRO A 455 -8.50 6.29 -8.07
CA PRO A 455 -8.93 6.69 -9.42
C PRO A 455 -7.99 6.22 -10.53
N GLU A 456 -6.68 6.33 -10.34
CA GLU A 456 -5.67 5.92 -11.33
C GLU A 456 -5.58 4.41 -11.44
N ASP A 457 -5.58 3.72 -10.30
CA ASP A 457 -5.40 2.27 -10.25
C ASP A 457 -6.64 1.54 -10.79
N VAL A 458 -7.84 2.06 -10.54
CA VAL A 458 -9.07 1.55 -11.15
C VAL A 458 -9.07 1.74 -12.67
N ALA A 459 -8.55 2.86 -13.17
CA ALA A 459 -8.40 3.06 -14.62
C ALA A 459 -7.41 2.04 -15.22
N ILE A 460 -6.29 1.74 -14.55
CA ILE A 460 -5.33 0.71 -14.96
C ILE A 460 -5.98 -0.68 -14.92
N PHE A 461 -6.69 -1.02 -13.85
CA PHE A 461 -7.45 -2.26 -13.73
C PHE A 461 -8.44 -2.45 -14.88
N LYS A 462 -9.21 -1.41 -15.22
CA LYS A 462 -10.16 -1.43 -16.36
C LYS A 462 -9.45 -1.64 -17.70
N ALA A 463 -8.26 -1.07 -17.87
CA ALA A 463 -7.43 -1.31 -19.06
C ALA A 463 -6.95 -2.77 -19.13
N MET A 464 -6.48 -3.35 -18.02
CA MET A 464 -6.09 -4.76 -17.93
C MET A 464 -7.29 -5.69 -18.23
N LYS A 465 -8.44 -5.43 -17.62
CA LYS A 465 -9.69 -6.16 -17.85
C LYS A 465 -10.06 -6.16 -19.34
N LYS A 466 -9.98 -5.00 -19.98
CA LYS A 466 -10.25 -4.84 -21.41
C LYS A 466 -9.24 -5.60 -22.29
N ALA A 467 -7.94 -5.51 -21.96
CA ALA A 467 -6.87 -6.17 -22.72
C ALA A 467 -7.05 -7.71 -22.76
N HIS A 468 -7.54 -8.29 -21.66
CA HIS A 468 -7.78 -9.74 -21.57
C HIS A 468 -9.23 -10.15 -21.93
N GLY A 469 -10.12 -9.21 -22.26
CA GLY A 469 -11.52 -9.50 -22.62
C GLY A 469 -12.34 -10.07 -21.47
N ILE A 470 -12.00 -9.75 -20.23
CA ILE A 470 -12.70 -10.23 -19.04
C ILE A 470 -13.98 -9.46 -18.82
N GLN A 471 -15.06 -10.19 -18.54
CA GLN A 471 -16.35 -9.64 -18.14
C GLN A 471 -16.61 -10.00 -16.69
N LEU A 472 -16.82 -9.01 -15.85
CA LEU A 472 -17.24 -9.22 -14.47
C LEU A 472 -18.76 -9.38 -14.40
N PRO A 473 -19.27 -10.19 -13.46
CA PRO A 473 -20.72 -10.19 -13.13
C PRO A 473 -21.18 -8.78 -12.76
N VAL A 474 -22.36 -8.44 -13.22
CA VAL A 474 -23.04 -7.16 -12.89
C VAL A 474 -24.37 -7.43 -12.21
N ASP A 475 -24.88 -6.45 -11.50
CA ASP A 475 -26.18 -6.52 -10.80
C ASP A 475 -26.28 -7.67 -9.78
N ILE A 476 -25.15 -8.16 -9.24
CA ILE A 476 -25.14 -9.30 -8.29
C ILE A 476 -25.78 -8.95 -6.95
N CYS A 477 -25.87 -7.68 -6.61
CA CYS A 477 -26.51 -7.19 -5.38
C CYS A 477 -27.95 -6.73 -5.57
N LYS A 478 -28.50 -6.79 -6.80
CA LYS A 478 -29.81 -6.23 -7.17
C LYS A 478 -31.00 -6.87 -6.42
N ASP A 479 -30.97 -8.19 -6.24
CA ASP A 479 -32.08 -8.94 -5.69
C ASP A 479 -31.87 -9.32 -4.20
N LEU A 480 -30.95 -8.63 -3.51
CA LEU A 480 -30.69 -8.86 -2.10
C LEU A 480 -31.85 -8.36 -1.23
N THR A 481 -32.19 -9.16 -0.23
CA THR A 481 -33.08 -8.72 0.84
C THR A 481 -32.38 -7.70 1.74
N ASP A 482 -33.14 -6.85 2.44
CA ASP A 482 -32.57 -5.89 3.40
C ASP A 482 -31.68 -6.58 4.43
N ASN A 483 -32.09 -7.76 4.93
CA ASN A 483 -31.30 -8.52 5.90
C ASN A 483 -29.95 -9.00 5.33
N GLN A 484 -29.92 -9.43 4.07
CA GLN A 484 -28.68 -9.82 3.40
C GLN A 484 -27.76 -8.62 3.20
N MET A 485 -28.31 -7.49 2.77
CA MET A 485 -27.58 -6.24 2.62
C MET A 485 -27.00 -5.75 3.97
N ASP A 486 -27.83 -5.78 5.02
CA ASP A 486 -27.38 -5.39 6.37
C ASP A 486 -26.29 -6.32 6.90
N THR A 487 -26.39 -7.62 6.61
CA THR A 487 -25.34 -8.60 6.96
C THR A 487 -24.03 -8.29 6.25
N MET A 488 -24.07 -8.01 4.93
CA MET A 488 -22.87 -7.63 4.16
C MET A 488 -22.20 -6.38 4.73
N VAL A 489 -23.00 -5.34 4.98
CA VAL A 489 -22.55 -4.08 5.56
C VAL A 489 -21.96 -4.28 6.96
N GLY A 490 -22.62 -5.07 7.79
CA GLY A 490 -22.16 -5.38 9.15
C GLY A 490 -20.79 -6.10 9.14
N ILE A 491 -20.60 -7.07 8.24
CA ILE A 491 -19.31 -7.74 8.05
C ILE A 491 -18.24 -6.73 7.62
N ALA A 492 -18.50 -5.93 6.60
CA ALA A 492 -17.55 -4.94 6.12
C ALA A 492 -17.14 -3.96 7.23
N LEU A 493 -18.09 -3.39 7.97
CA LEU A 493 -17.81 -2.45 9.06
C LEU A 493 -17.04 -3.09 10.22
N SER A 494 -17.18 -4.40 10.44
CA SER A 494 -16.46 -5.12 11.50
C SER A 494 -14.94 -5.24 11.25
N LEU A 495 -14.50 -5.01 10.02
CA LEU A 495 -13.09 -5.16 9.61
C LEU A 495 -12.27 -3.88 9.86
N VAL A 496 -12.34 -3.36 11.09
CA VAL A 496 -11.72 -2.09 11.51
C VAL A 496 -10.26 -1.91 11.03
N PRO A 497 -9.34 -2.90 11.17
CA PRO A 497 -7.95 -2.70 10.72
C PRO A 497 -7.80 -2.45 9.21
N LEU A 498 -8.75 -2.91 8.38
CA LEU A 498 -8.73 -2.68 6.94
C LEU A 498 -9.13 -1.23 6.63
N TRP A 499 -10.14 -0.73 7.35
CA TRP A 499 -10.57 0.66 7.23
C TRP A 499 -9.52 1.63 7.78
N GLU A 500 -8.92 1.32 8.94
CA GLU A 500 -7.80 2.11 9.48
C GLU A 500 -6.62 2.17 8.51
N ASN A 501 -6.31 1.06 7.84
CA ASN A 501 -5.29 1.09 6.80
C ASN A 501 -5.69 1.98 5.63
N ALA A 502 -6.91 1.85 5.12
CA ALA A 502 -7.35 2.56 3.93
C ALA A 502 -7.55 4.06 4.16
N LEU A 503 -8.11 4.46 5.32
CA LEU A 503 -8.66 5.81 5.56
C LEU A 503 -8.12 6.48 6.83
N GLY A 504 -7.32 5.76 7.63
CA GLY A 504 -6.82 6.27 8.91
C GLY A 504 -7.74 6.00 10.10
N PRO A 505 -7.36 6.50 11.28
CA PRO A 505 -8.07 6.22 12.53
C PRO A 505 -9.51 6.78 12.58
N ASP A 506 -9.80 7.82 11.80
CA ASP A 506 -11.11 8.47 11.75
C ASP A 506 -11.97 7.94 10.57
N TRP A 507 -11.72 6.73 10.12
CA TRP A 507 -12.39 6.11 8.96
C TRP A 507 -13.91 6.09 9.07
N ASP A 508 -14.46 5.97 10.27
CA ASP A 508 -15.90 5.93 10.54
C ASP A 508 -16.61 7.27 10.29
N SER A 509 -15.85 8.36 10.21
CA SER A 509 -16.34 9.65 9.72
C SER A 509 -16.56 9.69 8.20
N VAL A 510 -15.90 8.79 7.46
CA VAL A 510 -15.93 8.69 5.99
C VAL A 510 -16.84 7.56 5.52
N ILE A 511 -16.81 6.42 6.21
CA ILE A 511 -17.55 5.19 5.89
C ILE A 511 -18.62 4.95 6.95
N ASN A 512 -19.84 4.73 6.47
CA ASN A 512 -20.99 4.33 7.28
C ASN A 512 -21.85 3.32 6.51
N ALA A 513 -22.90 2.81 7.16
CA ALA A 513 -23.78 1.82 6.56
C ALA A 513 -24.42 2.29 5.24
N ASP A 514 -24.88 3.54 5.18
CA ASP A 514 -25.57 4.07 4.01
C ASP A 514 -24.62 4.18 2.81
N LYS A 515 -23.37 4.62 3.05
CA LYS A 515 -22.35 4.70 2.01
C LYS A 515 -21.97 3.32 1.47
N LEU A 516 -21.84 2.32 2.33
CA LEU A 516 -21.57 0.94 1.91
C LEU A 516 -22.75 0.34 1.13
N LYS A 517 -24.00 0.56 1.57
CA LYS A 517 -25.20 0.15 0.80
C LYS A 517 -25.20 0.78 -0.59
N ALA A 518 -24.90 2.08 -0.68
CA ALA A 518 -24.82 2.78 -1.96
C ALA A 518 -23.70 2.24 -2.89
N LEU A 519 -22.58 1.79 -2.33
CA LEU A 519 -21.51 1.15 -3.11
C LEU A 519 -21.93 -0.26 -3.57
N TYR A 520 -22.48 -1.09 -2.69
CA TYR A 520 -22.98 -2.42 -3.05
C TYR A 520 -24.09 -2.38 -4.10
N ALA A 521 -24.96 -1.36 -4.05
CA ALA A 521 -26.01 -1.17 -5.05
C ALA A 521 -25.51 -0.89 -6.48
N LYS A 522 -24.21 -0.62 -6.67
CA LYS A 522 -23.59 -0.46 -8.00
C LYS A 522 -23.10 -1.79 -8.59
N MET A 523 -23.06 -2.82 -7.79
CA MET A 523 -22.53 -4.16 -8.09
C MET A 523 -23.71 -5.10 -8.37
#